data_0413b67dc26d41d203123cf794fd75d0
#
_entry.id   0413b67dc26d41d203123cf794fd75d0
#
_cell.length_a   1.000
_cell.length_b   1.000
_cell.length_c   1.000
_cell.angle_alpha   90.00
_cell.angle_beta   90.00
_cell.angle_gamma   90.00
#
_symmetry.space_group_name_H-M   'P 1'
#
loop_
_entity.id
_entity.type
_entity.pdbx_description
1 polymer ?
#
loop_
_entity_poly.entity_id
_entity_poly.type
_entity_poly.pdbx_seq_one_letter_code
_entity_poly.pdbx_strand_id
1 'polypeptide(L)'
;MYYVNPNLVNLHRIVYQNNRKDYLRLDLNENPGGLPQDFIDEVLEGITPQYVSQYPETYEFESCLSEFLGVKNENICLVNGSSEGIRFIIEAFSSPGGKIVGVVPSYAMYQVYANMYGREFVNILYEDDLTLPVEKIIEKLSEDVELL
;
A
#
# COMPACT_ATOMS: atom_id res chain seq x y z
N MET A 1 4.17 4.02 -33.42
CA MET A 1 4.93 3.70 -32.19
C MET A 1 4.17 4.35 -31.05
N TYR A 2 3.76 3.60 -30.04
CA TYR A 2 3.05 4.13 -28.86
C TYR A 2 4.07 4.54 -27.78
N TYR A 3 3.67 5.50 -26.95
CA TYR A 3 4.49 5.95 -25.82
C TYR A 3 4.53 4.87 -24.73
N VAL A 4 5.71 4.61 -24.20
CA VAL A 4 5.92 3.79 -23.00
C VAL A 4 6.65 4.68 -21.99
N ASN A 5 6.10 4.78 -20.79
CA ASN A 5 6.75 5.52 -19.71
C ASN A 5 8.11 4.88 -19.39
N PRO A 6 9.24 5.60 -19.55
CA PRO A 6 10.56 5.06 -19.31
C PRO A 6 10.78 4.54 -17.89
N ASN A 7 10.07 5.11 -16.91
CA ASN A 7 10.15 4.68 -15.51
C ASN A 7 9.57 3.27 -15.27
N LEU A 8 8.77 2.75 -16.23
CA LEU A 8 8.17 1.41 -16.13
C LEU A 8 9.02 0.31 -16.77
N VAL A 9 9.97 0.65 -17.62
CA VAL A 9 10.71 -0.32 -18.45
C VAL A 9 11.48 -1.34 -17.61
N ASN A 10 12.00 -0.92 -16.46
CA ASN A 10 12.82 -1.75 -15.57
C ASN A 10 12.10 -2.20 -14.31
N LEU A 11 10.79 -1.98 -14.22
CA LEU A 11 10.01 -2.47 -13.08
C LEU A 11 9.59 -3.92 -13.31
N HIS A 12 10.09 -4.81 -12.48
CA HIS A 12 9.77 -6.23 -12.54
C HIS A 12 9.22 -6.69 -11.19
N ARG A 13 8.12 -7.43 -11.23
CA ARG A 13 7.61 -8.12 -10.05
C ARG A 13 8.47 -9.36 -9.77
N ILE A 14 8.82 -9.58 -8.52
CA ILE A 14 9.45 -10.83 -8.10
C ILE A 14 8.45 -11.97 -8.34
N VAL A 15 8.88 -12.99 -9.08
CA VAL A 15 8.10 -14.21 -9.34
C VAL A 15 8.70 -15.33 -8.49
N TYR A 16 7.87 -15.86 -7.61
CA TYR A 16 8.26 -17.02 -6.80
C TYR A 16 8.14 -18.29 -7.64
N GLN A 17 9.25 -19.01 -7.80
CA GLN A 17 9.29 -20.25 -8.59
C GLN A 17 8.88 -21.50 -7.78
N ASN A 18 8.89 -21.42 -6.45
CA ASN A 18 8.63 -22.54 -5.55
C ASN A 18 7.19 -22.54 -5.06
N ASN A 19 6.69 -23.72 -4.69
CA ASN A 19 5.40 -23.85 -4.04
C ASN A 19 5.46 -23.25 -2.63
N ARG A 20 4.94 -22.04 -2.47
CA ARG A 20 4.95 -21.29 -1.20
C ARG A 20 4.24 -22.01 -0.05
N LYS A 21 3.38 -22.99 -0.34
CA LYS A 21 2.66 -23.78 0.68
C LYS A 21 3.58 -24.70 1.49
N ASP A 22 4.76 -25.02 0.95
CA ASP A 22 5.72 -25.91 1.60
C ASP A 22 6.67 -25.17 2.56
N TYR A 23 6.49 -23.87 2.71
CA TYR A 23 7.36 -23.01 3.52
C TYR A 23 6.58 -22.22 4.57
N LEU A 24 7.24 -21.87 5.66
CA LEU A 24 6.76 -20.86 6.60
C LEU A 24 6.85 -19.47 5.92
N ARG A 25 5.70 -18.92 5.59
CA ARG A 25 5.59 -17.66 4.82
C ARG A 25 5.61 -16.45 5.74
N LEU A 26 6.73 -15.72 5.74
CA LEU A 26 6.93 -14.52 6.58
C LEU A 26 7.24 -13.27 5.74
N ASP A 27 7.04 -13.35 4.42
CA ASP A 27 7.52 -12.36 3.44
C ASP A 27 6.44 -11.44 2.86
N LEU A 28 5.15 -11.78 3.00
CA LEU A 28 4.04 -11.01 2.40
C LEU A 28 2.94 -10.62 3.40
N ASN A 29 3.20 -10.71 4.70
CA ASN A 29 2.21 -10.41 5.76
C ASN A 29 0.90 -11.21 5.60
N GLU A 30 0.99 -12.44 5.08
CA GLU A 30 -0.16 -13.32 4.93
C GLU A 30 -0.58 -13.90 6.28
N ASN A 31 -1.87 -14.20 6.45
CA ASN A 31 -2.35 -15.03 7.55
C ASN A 31 -2.16 -16.51 7.20
N PRO A 32 -1.13 -17.21 7.72
CA PRO A 32 -0.87 -18.61 7.35
C PRO A 32 -1.91 -19.58 7.88
N GLY A 33 -2.66 -19.19 8.93
CA GLY A 33 -3.74 -20.00 9.50
C GLY A 33 -5.05 -19.94 8.71
N GLY A 34 -5.16 -18.99 7.77
CA GLY A 34 -6.40 -18.74 7.05
C GLY A 34 -7.48 -18.09 7.92
N LEU A 35 -8.69 -18.04 7.40
CA LEU A 35 -9.88 -17.59 8.12
C LEU A 35 -10.70 -18.81 8.56
N PRO A 36 -11.49 -18.70 9.66
CA PRO A 36 -12.41 -19.76 10.05
C PRO A 36 -13.40 -20.10 8.93
N GLN A 37 -13.72 -21.40 8.77
CA GLN A 37 -14.58 -21.84 7.65
C GLN A 37 -16.01 -21.31 7.80
N ASP A 38 -16.55 -21.27 9.00
CA ASP A 38 -17.88 -20.74 9.29
C ASP A 38 -18.00 -19.25 8.89
N PHE A 39 -16.96 -18.45 9.14
CA PHE A 39 -16.91 -17.08 8.67
C PHE A 39 -16.91 -16.98 7.14
N ILE A 40 -16.16 -17.85 6.46
CA ILE A 40 -16.13 -17.89 4.99
C ILE A 40 -17.52 -18.29 4.44
N ASP A 41 -18.17 -19.28 5.04
CA ASP A 41 -19.50 -19.74 4.62
C ASP A 41 -20.54 -18.61 4.78
N GLU A 42 -20.52 -17.90 5.89
CA GLU A 42 -21.40 -16.72 6.12
C GLU A 42 -21.18 -15.62 5.06
N VAL A 43 -19.93 -15.28 4.76
CA VAL A 43 -19.60 -14.30 3.72
C VAL A 43 -20.10 -14.75 2.35
N LEU A 44 -19.92 -16.01 2.00
CA LEU A 44 -20.33 -16.56 0.71
C LEU A 44 -21.86 -16.62 0.54
N GLU A 45 -22.62 -16.86 1.61
CA GLU A 45 -24.08 -16.80 1.59
C GLU A 45 -24.63 -15.42 1.18
N GLY A 46 -23.90 -14.35 1.53
CA GLY A 46 -24.23 -12.97 1.14
C GLY A 46 -23.93 -12.63 -0.33
N ILE A 47 -23.15 -13.47 -1.03
CA ILE A 47 -22.75 -13.23 -2.42
C ILE A 47 -23.79 -13.78 -3.38
N THR A 48 -24.67 -12.93 -3.84
CA THR A 48 -25.73 -13.28 -4.82
C THR A 48 -25.32 -12.88 -6.24
N PRO A 49 -25.97 -13.47 -7.29
CA PRO A 49 -25.78 -13.02 -8.67
C PRO A 49 -26.03 -11.52 -8.87
N GLN A 50 -27.00 -10.96 -8.17
CA GLN A 50 -27.31 -9.54 -8.20
C GLN A 50 -26.19 -8.72 -7.57
N TYR A 51 -25.70 -9.11 -6.39
CA TYR A 51 -24.60 -8.44 -5.71
C TYR A 51 -23.34 -8.33 -6.59
N VAL A 52 -22.97 -9.43 -7.27
CA VAL A 52 -21.80 -9.47 -8.14
C VAL A 52 -21.97 -8.63 -9.42
N SER A 53 -23.20 -8.42 -9.87
CA SER A 53 -23.50 -7.69 -11.12
C SER A 53 -23.77 -6.20 -10.95
N GLN A 54 -23.96 -5.75 -9.72
CA GLN A 54 -24.22 -4.35 -9.40
C GLN A 54 -22.94 -3.55 -9.20
N TYR A 55 -23.03 -2.25 -9.48
CA TYR A 55 -21.99 -1.31 -9.09
C TYR A 55 -21.97 -1.20 -7.55
N PRO A 56 -20.80 -1.30 -6.90
CA PRO A 56 -20.75 -1.27 -5.45
C PRO A 56 -21.11 0.11 -4.90
N GLU A 57 -22.06 0.13 -3.94
CA GLU A 57 -22.35 1.30 -3.12
C GLU A 57 -21.53 1.20 -1.83
N THR A 58 -20.63 2.15 -1.61
CA THR A 58 -19.63 2.07 -0.53
C THR A 58 -20.05 2.74 0.77
N TYR A 59 -21.07 3.61 0.71
CA TYR A 59 -21.45 4.49 1.82
C TYR A 59 -21.79 3.74 3.11
N GLU A 60 -22.55 2.65 3.04
CA GLU A 60 -22.91 1.85 4.22
C GLU A 60 -21.67 1.24 4.88
N PHE A 61 -20.76 0.71 4.07
CA PHE A 61 -19.51 0.15 4.58
C PHE A 61 -18.60 1.24 5.19
N GLU A 62 -18.49 2.38 4.53
CA GLU A 62 -17.74 3.54 5.05
C GLU A 62 -18.31 4.01 6.39
N SER A 63 -19.64 4.02 6.55
CA SER A 63 -20.31 4.40 7.80
C SER A 63 -20.01 3.40 8.92
N CYS A 64 -20.13 2.10 8.66
CA CYS A 64 -19.77 1.06 9.64
C CYS A 64 -18.29 1.15 10.02
N LEU A 65 -17.42 1.36 9.05
CA LEU A 65 -15.98 1.45 9.27
C LEU A 65 -15.63 2.71 10.07
N SER A 66 -16.26 3.83 9.78
CA SER A 66 -16.06 5.09 10.52
C SER A 66 -16.46 4.98 11.98
N GLU A 67 -17.60 4.33 12.25
CA GLU A 67 -18.05 4.04 13.60
C GLU A 67 -17.07 3.12 14.34
N PHE A 68 -16.64 2.04 13.70
CA PHE A 68 -15.66 1.09 14.25
C PHE A 68 -14.34 1.75 14.60
N LEU A 69 -13.84 2.64 13.74
CA LEU A 69 -12.57 3.34 13.91
C LEU A 69 -12.67 4.60 14.79
N GLY A 70 -13.86 5.08 15.09
CA GLY A 70 -14.07 6.33 15.83
C GLY A 70 -13.66 7.59 15.05
N VAL A 71 -13.77 7.56 13.73
CA VAL A 71 -13.46 8.68 12.83
C VAL A 71 -14.71 9.08 12.04
N LYS A 72 -14.65 10.20 11.30
CA LYS A 72 -15.76 10.60 10.41
C LYS A 72 -15.64 9.92 9.05
N ASN A 73 -16.76 9.71 8.34
CA ASN A 73 -16.77 9.15 6.98
C ASN A 73 -15.84 9.90 6.04
N GLU A 74 -15.78 11.22 6.13
CA GLU A 74 -14.91 12.08 5.30
C GLU A 74 -13.40 11.82 5.49
N ASN A 75 -13.02 11.09 6.54
CA ASN A 75 -11.64 10.70 6.82
C ASN A 75 -11.29 9.29 6.31
N ILE A 76 -12.20 8.66 5.58
CA ILE A 76 -12.02 7.31 5.04
C ILE A 76 -11.96 7.37 3.51
N CYS A 77 -11.02 6.65 2.95
CA CYS A 77 -10.93 6.39 1.52
C CYS A 77 -10.75 4.88 1.33
N LEU A 78 -11.71 4.24 0.67
CA LEU A 78 -11.65 2.81 0.37
C LEU A 78 -10.74 2.58 -0.83
N VAL A 79 -9.85 1.62 -0.70
CA VAL A 79 -8.87 1.26 -1.73
C VAL A 79 -8.68 -0.27 -1.80
N ASN A 80 -8.17 -0.78 -2.91
CA ASN A 80 -7.84 -2.20 -3.07
C ASN A 80 -6.52 -2.56 -2.38
N GLY A 81 -6.55 -2.53 -1.04
CA GLY A 81 -5.39 -2.79 -0.19
C GLY A 81 -4.42 -1.61 -0.11
N SER A 82 -3.44 -1.74 0.80
CA SER A 82 -2.46 -0.69 1.10
C SER A 82 -1.62 -0.28 -0.11
N SER A 83 -1.36 -1.18 -1.04
CA SER A 83 -0.58 -0.86 -2.26
C SER A 83 -1.27 0.21 -3.11
N GLU A 84 -2.58 0.12 -3.29
CA GLU A 84 -3.32 1.14 -4.02
C GLU A 84 -3.40 2.46 -3.25
N GLY A 85 -3.58 2.39 -1.92
CA GLY A 85 -3.54 3.57 -1.05
C GLY A 85 -2.22 4.33 -1.16
N ILE A 86 -1.08 3.62 -1.07
CA ILE A 86 0.26 4.21 -1.22
C ILE A 86 0.39 4.86 -2.61
N ARG A 87 -0.06 4.17 -3.66
CA ARG A 87 -0.04 4.70 -5.02
C ARG A 87 -0.82 6.01 -5.14
N PHE A 88 -2.04 6.05 -4.62
CA PHE A 88 -2.89 7.24 -4.68
C PHE A 88 -2.32 8.42 -3.88
N ILE A 89 -1.73 8.15 -2.71
CA ILE A 89 -1.07 9.19 -1.92
C ILE A 89 0.11 9.79 -2.70
N ILE A 90 0.97 8.97 -3.26
CA ILE A 90 2.11 9.43 -4.05
C ILE A 90 1.65 10.20 -5.29
N GLU A 91 0.62 9.72 -5.99
CA GLU A 91 0.09 10.38 -7.19
C GLU A 91 -0.56 11.72 -6.87
N ALA A 92 -1.34 11.80 -5.78
CA ALA A 92 -2.14 12.97 -5.44
C ALA A 92 -1.35 14.06 -4.70
N PHE A 93 -0.36 13.69 -3.89
CA PHE A 93 0.30 14.60 -2.97
C PHE A 93 1.81 14.79 -3.26
N SER A 94 2.27 14.34 -4.43
CA SER A 94 3.64 14.62 -4.86
C SER A 94 3.70 14.99 -6.33
N SER A 95 4.67 15.86 -6.69
CA SER A 95 4.90 16.33 -8.05
C SER A 95 5.98 15.52 -8.78
N PRO A 96 6.00 15.48 -10.13
CA PRO A 96 7.12 14.90 -10.88
C PRO A 96 8.46 15.55 -10.49
N GLY A 97 9.43 14.74 -10.08
CA GLY A 97 10.72 15.19 -9.56
C GLY A 97 10.69 15.59 -8.08
N GLY A 98 9.52 15.62 -7.43
CA GLY A 98 9.38 15.88 -6.00
C GLY A 98 10.03 14.81 -5.13
N LYS A 99 10.39 15.15 -3.90
CA LYS A 99 11.08 14.28 -2.97
C LYS A 99 10.13 13.60 -2.01
N ILE A 100 10.35 12.30 -1.85
CA ILE A 100 9.68 11.46 -0.85
C ILE A 100 10.76 10.90 0.07
N VAL A 101 10.64 11.13 1.37
CA VAL A 101 11.55 10.57 2.37
C VAL A 101 10.95 9.29 2.92
N GLY A 102 11.74 8.25 3.13
CA GLY A 102 11.27 7.01 3.72
C GLY A 102 12.36 6.24 4.44
N VAL A 103 11.97 5.57 5.53
CA VAL A 103 12.89 4.74 6.32
C VAL A 103 12.99 3.35 5.71
N VAL A 104 14.19 2.83 5.59
CA VAL A 104 14.47 1.53 4.98
C VAL A 104 15.35 0.66 5.89
N PRO A 105 15.19 -0.68 5.87
CA PRO A 105 14.29 -1.45 5.00
C PRO A 105 12.82 -1.29 5.36
N SER A 106 11.95 -1.20 4.36
CA SER A 106 10.50 -1.06 4.51
C SER A 106 9.78 -1.77 3.36
N TYR A 107 8.47 -1.60 3.26
CA TYR A 107 7.69 -2.16 2.16
C TYR A 107 8.15 -1.58 0.82
N ALA A 108 8.63 -2.45 -0.05
CA ALA A 108 9.26 -2.06 -1.32
C ALA A 108 8.38 -1.18 -2.23
N MET A 109 7.06 -1.25 -2.07
CA MET A 109 6.12 -0.52 -2.93
C MET A 109 6.19 1.00 -2.77
N TYR A 110 6.67 1.51 -1.64
CA TYR A 110 6.93 2.95 -1.50
C TYR A 110 7.92 3.44 -2.57
N GLN A 111 9.07 2.79 -2.65
CA GLN A 111 10.10 3.13 -3.63
C GLN A 111 9.68 2.79 -5.06
N VAL A 112 8.98 1.67 -5.27
CA VAL A 112 8.48 1.27 -6.59
C VAL A 112 7.53 2.32 -7.15
N TYR A 113 6.56 2.78 -6.36
CA TYR A 113 5.60 3.80 -6.82
C TYR A 113 6.25 5.18 -6.97
N ALA A 114 7.15 5.57 -6.05
CA ALA A 114 7.92 6.80 -6.23
C ALA A 114 8.65 6.81 -7.58
N ASN A 115 9.39 5.76 -7.89
CA ASN A 115 10.10 5.61 -9.17
C ASN A 115 9.12 5.59 -10.37
N MET A 116 8.00 4.86 -10.25
CA MET A 116 6.99 4.75 -11.30
C MET A 116 6.45 6.12 -11.71
N TYR A 117 6.22 6.99 -10.73
CA TYR A 117 5.73 8.35 -10.95
C TYR A 117 6.83 9.40 -11.14
N GLY A 118 8.11 8.97 -11.22
CA GLY A 118 9.24 9.88 -11.43
C GLY A 118 9.51 10.80 -10.25
N ARG A 119 9.34 10.28 -9.02
CA ARG A 119 9.68 10.97 -7.76
C ARG A 119 11.05 10.53 -7.30
N GLU A 120 11.75 11.40 -6.59
CA GLU A 120 12.99 11.06 -5.89
C GLU A 120 12.65 10.42 -4.55
N PHE A 121 13.06 9.14 -4.35
CA PHE A 121 12.89 8.47 -3.06
C PHE A 121 14.19 8.53 -2.26
N VAL A 122 14.18 9.28 -1.17
CA VAL A 122 15.32 9.49 -0.27
C VAL A 122 15.27 8.44 0.85
N ASN A 123 16.20 7.51 0.82
CA ASN A 123 16.31 6.44 1.81
C ASN A 123 17.00 6.92 3.09
N ILE A 124 16.39 6.65 4.23
CA ILE A 124 17.00 6.80 5.55
C ILE A 124 17.10 5.42 6.19
N LEU A 125 18.31 5.00 6.56
CA LEU A 125 18.51 3.72 7.22
C LEU A 125 18.09 3.80 8.69
N TYR A 126 17.44 2.73 9.18
CA TYR A 126 17.30 2.53 10.63
C TYR A 126 18.65 2.61 11.34
N GLU A 127 18.64 2.88 12.63
CA GLU A 127 19.83 2.74 13.46
C GLU A 127 20.25 1.25 13.54
N ASP A 128 21.48 0.98 13.99
CA ASP A 128 22.04 -0.39 14.05
C ASP A 128 21.21 -1.33 14.95
N ASP A 129 20.52 -0.78 15.94
CA ASP A 129 19.60 -1.49 16.82
C ASP A 129 18.15 -1.57 16.33
N LEU A 130 17.90 -1.15 15.08
CA LEU A 130 16.61 -1.07 14.42
C LEU A 130 15.65 -0.03 15.02
N THR A 131 16.14 0.90 15.81
CA THR A 131 15.32 2.04 16.26
C THR A 131 15.11 3.05 15.13
N LEU A 132 14.02 3.83 15.24
CA LEU A 132 13.67 4.84 14.24
C LEU A 132 14.67 6.00 14.31
N PRO A 133 15.33 6.39 13.20
CA PRO A 133 16.35 7.42 13.15
C PRO A 133 15.73 8.83 13.09
N VAL A 134 15.06 9.26 14.16
CA VAL A 134 14.25 10.48 14.20
C VAL A 134 15.06 11.71 13.82
N GLU A 135 16.27 11.86 14.36
CA GLU A 135 17.16 12.99 14.07
C GLU A 135 17.54 13.03 12.60
N LYS A 136 17.88 11.88 12.00
CA LYS A 136 18.20 11.78 10.56
C LYS A 136 16.99 12.09 9.69
N ILE A 137 15.79 11.72 10.13
CA ILE A 137 14.54 12.07 9.43
C ILE A 137 14.37 13.59 9.45
N ILE A 138 14.46 14.20 10.63
CA ILE A 138 14.30 15.67 10.78
C ILE A 138 15.33 16.42 9.95
N GLU A 139 16.58 15.98 9.93
CA GLU A 139 17.64 16.58 9.10
C GLU A 139 17.36 16.52 7.59
N LYS A 140 16.62 15.48 7.15
CA LYS A 140 16.24 15.32 5.73
C LYS A 140 14.98 16.05 5.35
N LEU A 141 14.16 16.46 6.31
CA LEU A 141 12.97 17.26 6.05
C LEU A 141 13.40 18.69 5.68
N SER A 142 13.04 19.09 4.48
CA SER A 142 13.31 20.40 3.91
C SER A 142 12.06 20.89 3.17
N GLU A 143 12.03 22.14 2.73
CA GLU A 143 10.87 22.71 2.04
C GLU A 143 10.52 22.01 0.72
N ASP A 144 11.44 21.23 0.15
CA ASP A 144 11.24 20.48 -1.09
C ASP A 144 10.84 19.00 -0.88
N VAL A 145 10.67 18.56 0.38
CA VAL A 145 10.11 17.25 0.71
C VAL A 145 8.60 17.33 0.72
N GLU A 146 7.97 16.53 -0.11
CA GLU A 146 6.51 16.54 -0.30
C GLU A 146 5.80 15.45 0.50
N LEU A 147 6.48 14.32 0.75
CA LEU A 147 5.95 13.20 1.55
C LEU A 147 7.02 12.59 2.47
N LEU A 148 6.56 12.09 3.63
CA LEU A 148 7.33 11.30 4.60
C LEU A 148 6.56 10.00 4.91
#